data_afc5e0eb323908c0afa9c8e940533158
#
_entry.id   afc5e0eb323908c0afa9c8e940533158
#
_cell.length_a   1.000
_cell.length_b   1.000
_cell.length_c   1.000
_cell.angle_alpha   90.00
_cell.angle_beta   90.00
_cell.angle_gamma   90.00
#
_symmetry.space_group_name_H-M   'P 1'
#
loop_
_entity.id
_entity.type
_entity.pdbx_description
1 polymer ?
#
loop_
_entity_poly.entity_id
_entity_poly.type
_entity_poly.pdbx_seq_one_letter_code
_entity_poly.pdbx_strand_id
1 'polypeptide(L)'
;IKKNTSRNMAIETGLNKLISNWGHIQTPYPGKYINHILKDIGENKLFSLIIDEKYGGNKISTTQLSNVLTKLSSHNPALGVMVMVPNSLGPGELLVKYGNESQKKQYLSKLSDGSLVPCFGLTGPNNGSDALGEIDTGVIFKNKNNELSIRVKINKRYITLAPVADLIGLAINVMDPDNLLPSDVKPGVTVALLERGHPN
;
A
#
# COMPACT_ATOMS: atom_id res chain seq x y z
N ILE A 1 -10.78 -0.99 -27.81
CA ILE A 1 -12.09 -0.45 -27.33
C ILE A 1 -12.83 -1.52 -26.53
N LYS A 2 -13.10 -2.73 -27.07
CA LYS A 2 -13.84 -3.80 -26.37
C LYS A 2 -13.24 -4.21 -25.01
N LYS A 3 -11.89 -4.32 -24.88
CA LYS A 3 -11.21 -4.71 -23.65
C LYS A 3 -11.39 -3.67 -22.53
N ASN A 4 -11.36 -2.37 -22.86
CA ASN A 4 -11.60 -1.29 -21.91
C ASN A 4 -13.05 -1.29 -21.40
N THR A 5 -14.02 -1.57 -22.27
CA THR A 5 -15.44 -1.64 -21.89
C THR A 5 -15.70 -2.77 -20.89
N SER A 6 -15.19 -3.98 -21.17
CA SER A 6 -15.33 -5.14 -20.27
C SER A 6 -14.69 -4.88 -18.88
N ARG A 7 -13.50 -4.29 -18.87
CA ARG A 7 -12.82 -3.92 -17.60
C ARG A 7 -13.61 -2.89 -16.79
N ASN A 8 -14.09 -1.85 -17.45
CA ASN A 8 -14.89 -0.81 -16.77
C ASN A 8 -16.18 -1.40 -16.22
N MET A 9 -16.83 -2.32 -16.92
CA MET A 9 -17.99 -3.04 -16.42
C MET A 9 -17.68 -3.91 -15.20
N ALA A 10 -16.53 -4.59 -15.18
CA ALA A 10 -16.11 -5.40 -14.03
C ALA A 10 -15.86 -4.53 -12.80
N ILE A 11 -15.19 -3.39 -12.93
CA ILE A 11 -14.97 -2.43 -11.85
C ILE A 11 -16.33 -1.90 -11.35
N GLU A 12 -17.22 -1.49 -12.25
CA GLU A 12 -18.54 -0.97 -11.88
C GLU A 12 -19.38 -2.01 -11.13
N THR A 13 -19.35 -3.25 -11.57
CA THR A 13 -20.03 -4.37 -10.89
C THR A 13 -19.45 -4.57 -9.48
N GLY A 14 -18.12 -4.56 -9.33
CA GLY A 14 -17.46 -4.67 -8.03
C GLY A 14 -17.82 -3.51 -7.09
N LEU A 15 -17.86 -2.29 -7.60
CA LEU A 15 -18.28 -1.11 -6.84
C LEU A 15 -19.72 -1.23 -6.35
N ASN A 16 -20.63 -1.59 -7.23
CA ASN A 16 -22.05 -1.74 -6.88
C ASN A 16 -22.25 -2.82 -5.82
N LYS A 17 -21.52 -3.95 -5.92
CA LYS A 17 -21.55 -5.01 -4.92
C LYS A 17 -21.03 -4.51 -3.57
N LEU A 18 -19.89 -3.82 -3.54
CA LEU A 18 -19.30 -3.28 -2.32
C LEU A 18 -20.25 -2.26 -1.66
N ILE A 19 -20.84 -1.36 -2.43
CA ILE A 19 -21.81 -0.38 -1.94
C ILE A 19 -23.07 -1.06 -1.40
N SER A 20 -23.61 -2.04 -2.10
CA SER A 20 -24.77 -2.80 -1.66
C SER A 20 -24.53 -3.51 -0.33
N ASN A 21 -23.37 -4.12 -0.17
CA ASN A 21 -23.03 -4.88 1.04
C ASN A 21 -22.70 -3.96 2.23
N TRP A 22 -21.98 -2.86 2.00
CA TRP A 22 -21.31 -2.10 3.05
C TRP A 22 -21.57 -0.59 3.03
N GLY A 23 -22.19 -0.05 1.99
CA GLY A 23 -22.42 1.39 1.83
C GLY A 23 -23.27 2.03 2.94
N HIS A 24 -24.15 1.26 3.55
CA HIS A 24 -25.07 1.72 4.60
C HIS A 24 -24.52 1.51 6.04
N ILE A 25 -23.37 0.87 6.19
CA ILE A 25 -22.82 0.57 7.51
C ILE A 25 -22.19 1.82 8.10
N GLN A 26 -22.88 2.38 9.08
CA GLN A 26 -22.41 3.51 9.90
C GLN A 26 -21.93 2.98 11.26
N THR A 27 -20.72 2.38 11.30
CA THR A 27 -20.13 2.02 12.58
C THR A 27 -18.87 2.87 12.80
N PRO A 28 -18.71 3.48 13.98
CA PRO A 28 -17.49 4.20 14.31
C PRO A 28 -16.26 3.27 14.42
N TYR A 29 -16.52 1.95 14.51
CA TYR A 29 -15.48 0.92 14.54
C TYR A 29 -15.83 -0.17 13.53
N PRO A 30 -15.16 -0.23 12.37
CA PRO A 30 -15.35 -1.30 11.41
C PRO A 30 -14.82 -2.66 11.91
N GLY A 31 -14.27 -2.72 13.13
CA GLY A 31 -13.54 -3.88 13.67
C GLY A 31 -14.25 -5.22 13.51
N LYS A 32 -15.57 -5.28 13.70
CA LYS A 32 -16.33 -6.52 13.53
C LYS A 32 -16.41 -6.99 12.06
N TYR A 33 -16.42 -6.05 11.12
CA TYR A 33 -16.64 -6.34 9.69
C TYR A 33 -15.43 -6.10 8.82
N ILE A 34 -14.34 -5.56 9.38
CA ILE A 34 -13.18 -5.11 8.61
C ILE A 34 -12.61 -6.21 7.70
N ASN A 35 -12.48 -7.43 8.20
CA ASN A 35 -11.94 -8.54 7.42
C ASN A 35 -12.87 -8.93 6.25
N HIS A 36 -14.19 -8.86 6.45
CA HIS A 36 -15.16 -9.12 5.39
C HIS A 36 -15.13 -8.02 4.32
N ILE A 37 -15.04 -6.76 4.75
CA ILE A 37 -14.92 -5.61 3.84
C ILE A 37 -13.64 -5.71 3.02
N LEU A 38 -12.50 -5.97 3.65
CA LEU A 38 -11.21 -6.10 2.96
C LEU A 38 -11.21 -7.27 1.98
N LYS A 39 -11.83 -8.38 2.36
CA LYS A 39 -12.03 -9.53 1.46
C LYS A 39 -12.86 -9.14 0.25
N ASP A 40 -14.00 -8.50 0.44
CA ASP A 40 -14.85 -8.04 -0.67
C ASP A 40 -14.13 -7.03 -1.58
N ILE A 41 -13.32 -6.12 -1.02
CA ILE A 41 -12.50 -5.19 -1.80
C ILE A 41 -11.49 -5.96 -2.67
N GLY A 42 -10.78 -6.95 -2.09
CA GLY A 42 -9.79 -7.76 -2.78
C GLY A 42 -10.41 -8.61 -3.89
N GLU A 43 -11.46 -9.39 -3.58
CA GLU A 43 -12.17 -10.25 -4.55
C GLU A 43 -12.72 -9.46 -5.76
N ASN A 44 -13.11 -8.20 -5.55
CA ASN A 44 -13.55 -7.31 -6.62
C ASN A 44 -12.41 -6.50 -7.26
N LYS A 45 -11.14 -6.82 -6.95
CA LYS A 45 -9.92 -6.21 -7.50
C LYS A 45 -9.83 -4.69 -7.32
N LEU A 46 -10.42 -4.16 -6.24
CA LEU A 46 -10.42 -2.74 -5.96
C LEU A 46 -9.14 -2.27 -5.23
N PHE A 47 -8.28 -3.19 -4.76
CA PHE A 47 -6.94 -2.85 -4.26
C PHE A 47 -5.91 -2.59 -5.36
N SER A 48 -6.21 -2.97 -6.60
CA SER A 48 -5.24 -3.00 -7.70
C SER A 48 -5.63 -2.13 -8.89
N LEU A 49 -6.36 -1.05 -8.64
CA LEU A 49 -6.86 -0.18 -9.69
C LEU A 49 -5.73 0.45 -10.51
N ILE A 50 -4.59 0.80 -9.87
CA ILE A 50 -3.41 1.40 -10.52
C ILE A 50 -2.35 0.39 -10.96
N ILE A 51 -2.41 -0.86 -10.49
CA ILE A 51 -1.43 -1.90 -10.82
C ILE A 51 -1.64 -2.36 -12.27
N ASP A 52 -0.53 -2.70 -12.95
CA ASP A 52 -0.55 -3.15 -14.33
C ASP A 52 -1.27 -4.49 -14.51
N GLU A 53 -1.93 -4.68 -15.66
CA GLU A 53 -2.68 -5.89 -16.02
C GLU A 53 -1.80 -7.15 -15.98
N LYS A 54 -0.51 -7.04 -16.28
CA LYS A 54 0.42 -8.18 -16.25
C LYS A 54 0.62 -8.76 -14.84
N TYR A 55 0.28 -7.99 -13.79
CA TYR A 55 0.29 -8.42 -12.39
C TYR A 55 -1.12 -8.64 -11.84
N GLY A 56 -2.14 -8.70 -12.70
CA GLY A 56 -3.53 -8.92 -12.32
C GLY A 56 -4.31 -7.65 -11.94
N GLY A 57 -3.71 -6.46 -12.07
CA GLY A 57 -4.34 -5.18 -11.78
C GLY A 57 -5.24 -4.67 -12.91
N ASN A 58 -5.83 -3.50 -12.67
CA ASN A 58 -6.78 -2.89 -13.59
C ASN A 58 -6.16 -1.79 -14.48
N LYS A 59 -5.03 -1.21 -14.07
CA LYS A 59 -4.32 -0.13 -14.80
C LYS A 59 -5.26 0.98 -15.27
N ILE A 60 -6.09 1.51 -14.39
CA ILE A 60 -6.99 2.62 -14.72
C ILE A 60 -6.26 3.96 -14.66
N SER A 61 -6.83 4.96 -15.32
CA SER A 61 -6.32 6.33 -15.26
C SER A 61 -6.65 7.00 -13.93
N THR A 62 -5.93 8.08 -13.61
CA THR A 62 -6.20 8.90 -12.42
C THR A 62 -7.63 9.44 -12.39
N THR A 63 -8.17 9.85 -13.55
CA THR A 63 -9.57 10.29 -13.65
C THR A 63 -10.55 9.18 -13.30
N GLN A 64 -10.31 7.97 -13.81
CA GLN A 64 -11.16 6.81 -13.47
C GLN A 64 -11.04 6.46 -11.98
N LEU A 65 -9.84 6.51 -11.41
CA LEU A 65 -9.65 6.31 -9.97
C LEU A 65 -10.42 7.35 -9.15
N SER A 66 -10.35 8.63 -9.53
CA SER A 66 -11.11 9.70 -8.89
C SER A 66 -12.62 9.41 -8.91
N ASN A 67 -13.16 8.99 -10.05
CA ASN A 67 -14.58 8.64 -10.18
C ASN A 67 -14.97 7.46 -9.28
N VAL A 68 -14.14 6.41 -9.20
CA VAL A 68 -14.33 5.27 -8.30
C VAL A 68 -14.39 5.73 -6.85
N LEU A 69 -13.43 6.54 -6.42
CA LEU A 69 -13.35 7.03 -5.05
C LEU A 69 -14.51 7.96 -4.71
N THR A 70 -14.89 8.84 -5.63
CA THR A 70 -16.07 9.72 -5.46
C THR A 70 -17.33 8.90 -5.25
N LYS A 71 -17.55 7.88 -6.08
CA LYS A 71 -18.72 7.01 -5.97
C LYS A 71 -18.75 6.26 -4.63
N LEU A 72 -17.64 5.68 -4.20
CA LEU A 72 -17.55 4.98 -2.91
C LEU A 72 -17.78 5.95 -1.74
N SER A 73 -17.08 7.08 -1.75
CA SER A 73 -17.12 8.04 -0.65
C SER A 73 -18.48 8.73 -0.51
N SER A 74 -19.24 8.88 -1.60
CA SER A 74 -20.62 9.42 -1.54
C SER A 74 -21.60 8.51 -0.80
N HIS A 75 -21.31 7.22 -0.70
CA HIS A 75 -22.11 6.26 0.07
C HIS A 75 -21.50 6.01 1.46
N ASN A 76 -20.19 5.78 1.51
CA ASN A 76 -19.48 5.54 2.77
C ASN A 76 -18.02 6.02 2.64
N PRO A 77 -17.64 7.12 3.30
CA PRO A 77 -16.29 7.65 3.25
C PRO A 77 -15.21 6.66 3.71
N ALA A 78 -15.52 5.78 4.68
CA ALA A 78 -14.56 4.78 5.15
C ALA A 78 -14.22 3.76 4.05
N LEU A 79 -15.20 3.33 3.24
CA LEU A 79 -14.95 2.47 2.07
C LEU A 79 -14.07 3.19 1.03
N GLY A 80 -14.35 4.47 0.79
CA GLY A 80 -13.52 5.30 -0.08
C GLY A 80 -12.07 5.31 0.36
N VAL A 81 -11.80 5.53 1.65
CA VAL A 81 -10.45 5.53 2.23
C VAL A 81 -9.79 4.15 2.14
N MET A 82 -10.52 3.06 2.42
CA MET A 82 -9.99 1.69 2.33
C MET A 82 -9.53 1.34 0.91
N VAL A 83 -10.21 1.82 -0.11
CA VAL A 83 -9.82 1.63 -1.52
C VAL A 83 -8.76 2.65 -1.95
N MET A 84 -8.82 3.88 -1.44
CA MET A 84 -7.87 4.94 -1.79
C MET A 84 -6.44 4.62 -1.37
N VAL A 85 -6.25 4.14 -0.13
CA VAL A 85 -4.90 3.93 0.43
C VAL A 85 -4.06 2.96 -0.40
N PRO A 86 -4.54 1.76 -0.78
CA PRO A 86 -3.80 0.86 -1.66
C PRO A 86 -3.56 1.41 -3.08
N ASN A 87 -4.41 2.31 -3.54
CA ASN A 87 -4.37 2.89 -4.89
C ASN A 87 -3.80 4.32 -4.94
N SER A 88 -3.06 4.72 -3.93
CA SER A 88 -2.35 6.00 -3.88
C SER A 88 -0.87 5.80 -3.58
N LEU A 89 -0.22 6.76 -2.93
CA LEU A 89 1.17 6.60 -2.50
C LEU A 89 1.27 5.45 -1.49
N GLY A 90 1.89 4.37 -1.89
CA GLY A 90 2.07 3.19 -1.05
C GLY A 90 2.90 2.10 -1.72
N PRO A 91 3.00 0.92 -1.11
CA PRO A 91 3.82 -0.17 -1.65
C PRO A 91 3.51 -0.53 -3.10
N GLY A 92 2.23 -0.55 -3.50
CA GLY A 92 1.83 -0.90 -4.86
C GLY A 92 2.40 0.06 -5.92
N GLU A 93 2.19 1.36 -5.76
CA GLU A 93 2.70 2.38 -6.69
C GLU A 93 4.24 2.41 -6.71
N LEU A 94 4.86 2.36 -5.54
CA LEU A 94 6.32 2.40 -5.42
C LEU A 94 6.98 1.17 -6.02
N LEU A 95 6.39 -0.03 -5.84
CA LEU A 95 6.85 -1.25 -6.48
C LEU A 95 6.73 -1.17 -8.01
N VAL A 96 5.63 -0.65 -8.54
CA VAL A 96 5.47 -0.46 -9.98
C VAL A 96 6.56 0.42 -10.55
N LYS A 97 6.90 1.54 -9.87
CA LYS A 97 7.88 2.51 -10.34
C LYS A 97 9.34 2.09 -10.10
N TYR A 98 9.65 1.61 -8.91
CA TYR A 98 11.03 1.46 -8.43
C TYR A 98 11.40 0.03 -8.05
N GLY A 99 10.45 -0.87 -7.89
CA GLY A 99 10.71 -2.26 -7.55
C GLY A 99 11.49 -2.98 -8.64
N ASN A 100 12.40 -3.86 -8.25
CA ASN A 100 13.02 -4.80 -9.17
C ASN A 100 12.02 -5.90 -9.60
N GLU A 101 12.36 -6.68 -10.62
CA GLU A 101 11.43 -7.68 -11.16
C GLU A 101 11.08 -8.78 -10.14
N SER A 102 12.00 -9.14 -9.24
CA SER A 102 11.73 -10.09 -8.16
C SER A 102 10.68 -9.56 -7.19
N GLN A 103 10.85 -8.32 -6.71
CA GLN A 103 9.90 -7.64 -5.82
C GLN A 103 8.52 -7.47 -6.47
N LYS A 104 8.48 -7.04 -7.74
CA LYS A 104 7.23 -6.90 -8.49
C LYS A 104 6.50 -8.22 -8.59
N LYS A 105 7.21 -9.30 -8.94
CA LYS A 105 6.63 -10.63 -9.06
C LYS A 105 6.15 -11.17 -7.71
N GLN A 106 6.88 -10.90 -6.63
CA GLN A 106 6.54 -11.34 -5.29
C GLN A 106 5.28 -10.66 -4.74
N TYR A 107 5.17 -9.34 -4.93
CA TYR A 107 4.18 -8.54 -4.20
C TYR A 107 3.00 -8.08 -5.06
N LEU A 108 3.21 -7.65 -6.32
CA LEU A 108 2.14 -7.00 -7.09
C LEU A 108 0.96 -7.91 -7.38
N SER A 109 1.18 -9.20 -7.62
CA SER A 109 0.08 -10.15 -7.83
C SER A 109 -0.76 -10.33 -6.56
N LYS A 110 -0.10 -10.44 -5.40
CA LYS A 110 -0.77 -10.59 -4.09
C LYS A 110 -1.51 -9.32 -3.66
N LEU A 111 -0.98 -8.15 -4.00
CA LEU A 111 -1.70 -6.88 -3.83
C LEU A 111 -2.90 -6.81 -4.75
N SER A 112 -2.79 -7.37 -5.96
CA SER A 112 -3.87 -7.33 -6.96
C SER A 112 -5.03 -8.27 -6.65
N ASP A 113 -4.79 -9.41 -6.05
CA ASP A 113 -5.83 -10.36 -5.65
C ASP A 113 -6.37 -10.13 -4.24
N GLY A 114 -5.78 -9.17 -3.50
CA GLY A 114 -6.18 -8.80 -2.14
C GLY A 114 -5.67 -9.75 -1.06
N SER A 115 -4.78 -10.69 -1.39
CA SER A 115 -4.14 -11.57 -0.39
C SER A 115 -3.10 -10.86 0.47
N LEU A 116 -2.69 -9.65 0.08
CA LEU A 116 -1.92 -8.71 0.89
C LEU A 116 -2.61 -7.35 0.93
N VAL A 117 -2.91 -6.86 2.12
CA VAL A 117 -3.42 -5.50 2.35
C VAL A 117 -2.24 -4.58 2.66
N PRO A 118 -1.99 -3.53 1.86
CA PRO A 118 -0.87 -2.64 2.09
C PRO A 118 -1.24 -1.45 2.97
N CYS A 119 -0.25 -0.89 3.68
CA CYS A 119 -0.29 0.46 4.21
C CYS A 119 1.04 1.18 4.00
N PHE A 120 1.05 2.51 4.22
CA PHE A 120 2.25 3.33 4.02
C PHE A 120 2.61 4.09 5.29
N GLY A 121 3.67 3.65 5.94
CA GLY A 121 4.19 4.24 7.18
C GLY A 121 5.16 5.39 6.89
N LEU A 122 4.62 6.57 6.60
CA LEU A 122 5.40 7.80 6.39
C LEU A 122 5.31 8.72 7.61
N THR A 123 4.10 9.11 7.99
CA THR A 123 3.84 10.12 9.01
C THR A 123 4.32 9.68 10.39
N GLY A 124 4.96 10.59 11.10
CA GLY A 124 5.43 10.44 12.48
C GLY A 124 5.04 11.63 13.34
N PRO A 125 5.51 11.69 14.59
CA PRO A 125 5.21 12.80 15.50
C PRO A 125 5.64 14.17 14.98
N ASN A 126 6.76 14.22 14.28
CA ASN A 126 7.43 15.45 13.87
C ASN A 126 7.42 15.66 12.35
N ASN A 127 6.83 14.75 11.57
CA ASN A 127 6.70 14.85 10.11
C ASN A 127 5.25 14.64 9.68
N GLY A 128 4.56 15.74 9.48
CA GLY A 128 3.19 15.80 8.95
C GLY A 128 3.19 16.36 7.53
N SER A 129 2.83 17.62 7.37
CA SER A 129 2.83 18.30 6.07
C SER A 129 4.22 18.43 5.46
N ASP A 130 5.25 18.65 6.28
CA ASP A 130 6.64 18.41 5.89
C ASP A 130 6.96 16.92 6.03
N ALA A 131 6.59 16.17 5.02
CA ALA A 131 6.60 14.71 5.06
C ALA A 131 8.02 14.11 5.21
N LEU A 132 9.05 14.85 4.82
CA LEU A 132 10.45 14.42 4.85
C LEU A 132 11.33 15.17 5.85
N GLY A 133 10.77 16.11 6.61
CA GLY A 133 11.51 16.99 7.51
C GLY A 133 12.22 16.23 8.62
N GLU A 134 11.52 15.43 9.40
CA GLU A 134 12.08 14.57 10.46
C GLU A 134 11.60 13.13 10.29
N ILE A 135 12.05 12.50 9.23
CA ILE A 135 11.71 11.08 8.95
C ILE A 135 12.55 10.15 9.84
N ASP A 136 11.96 9.05 10.28
CA ASP A 136 12.67 8.04 11.06
C ASP A 136 13.91 7.50 10.33
N THR A 137 14.90 7.05 11.09
CA THR A 137 16.18 6.62 10.56
C THR A 137 16.36 5.12 10.57
N GLY A 138 17.11 4.63 9.60
CA GLY A 138 17.61 3.27 9.53
C GLY A 138 19.12 3.26 9.31
N VAL A 139 19.85 2.43 10.05
CA VAL A 139 21.29 2.31 9.93
C VAL A 139 21.64 0.95 9.34
N ILE A 140 22.42 0.98 8.26
CA ILE A 140 22.97 -0.23 7.63
C ILE A 140 24.04 -0.83 8.55
N PHE A 141 24.00 -2.15 8.70
CA PHE A 141 25.01 -2.90 9.44
C PHE A 141 25.11 -4.33 8.89
N LYS A 142 26.15 -5.05 9.28
CA LYS A 142 26.26 -6.50 9.03
C LYS A 142 25.75 -7.26 10.25
N ASN A 143 24.81 -8.17 10.03
CA ASN A 143 24.30 -9.04 11.09
C ASN A 143 25.32 -10.15 11.46
N LYS A 144 24.95 -11.01 12.41
CA LYS A 144 25.82 -12.12 12.87
C LYS A 144 26.23 -13.10 11.76
N ASN A 145 25.45 -13.16 10.69
CA ASN A 145 25.71 -14.00 9.51
C ASN A 145 26.49 -13.26 8.42
N ASN A 146 27.01 -12.05 8.70
CA ASN A 146 27.67 -11.18 7.73
C ASN A 146 26.76 -10.68 6.58
N GLU A 147 25.43 -10.71 6.77
CA GLU A 147 24.45 -10.23 5.80
C GLU A 147 24.15 -8.75 6.04
N LEU A 148 23.93 -7.97 4.95
CA LEU A 148 23.46 -6.60 5.06
C LEU A 148 22.08 -6.57 5.69
N SER A 149 21.93 -5.77 6.72
CA SER A 149 20.71 -5.57 7.48
C SER A 149 20.52 -4.10 7.80
N ILE A 150 19.28 -3.70 8.08
CA ILE A 150 18.96 -2.32 8.49
C ILE A 150 18.40 -2.36 9.91
N ARG A 151 19.00 -1.62 10.82
CA ARG A 151 18.44 -1.37 12.14
C ARG A 151 17.63 -0.11 12.09
N VAL A 152 16.31 -0.22 12.31
CA VAL A 152 15.39 0.91 12.28
C VAL A 152 14.92 1.29 13.67
N LYS A 153 14.78 2.59 13.91
CA LYS A 153 14.08 3.14 15.06
C LYS A 153 12.95 4.00 14.54
N ILE A 154 11.73 3.56 14.79
CA ILE A 154 10.55 4.17 14.18
C ILE A 154 9.53 4.58 15.24
N ASN A 155 8.83 5.69 14.95
CA ASN A 155 7.65 6.13 15.67
C ASN A 155 6.65 6.70 14.68
N LYS A 156 5.80 5.83 14.13
CA LYS A 156 4.80 6.19 13.12
C LYS A 156 3.44 6.43 13.74
N ARG A 157 2.69 7.41 13.22
CA ARG A 157 1.35 7.80 13.70
C ARG A 157 0.37 7.91 12.54
N TYR A 158 -0.89 7.64 12.84
CA TYR A 158 -2.02 7.86 11.94
C TYR A 158 -1.89 7.09 10.62
N ILE A 159 -1.30 5.89 10.68
CA ILE A 159 -1.09 5.07 9.50
C ILE A 159 -2.37 4.31 9.19
N THR A 160 -3.09 4.81 8.20
CA THR A 160 -4.34 4.21 7.72
C THR A 160 -4.11 2.76 7.28
N LEU A 161 -5.00 1.86 7.68
CA LEU A 161 -4.93 0.41 7.50
C LEU A 161 -3.80 -0.32 8.27
N ALA A 162 -2.90 0.35 8.98
CA ALA A 162 -1.82 -0.32 9.71
C ALA A 162 -2.28 -1.46 10.63
N PRO A 163 -3.41 -1.37 11.37
CA PRO A 163 -3.87 -2.47 12.22
C PRO A 163 -4.18 -3.77 11.46
N VAL A 164 -4.51 -3.68 10.18
CA VAL A 164 -4.98 -4.80 9.33
C VAL A 164 -4.07 -5.07 8.13
N ALA A 165 -3.05 -4.23 7.91
CA ALA A 165 -2.15 -4.39 6.78
C ALA A 165 -1.24 -5.60 6.95
N ASP A 166 -1.00 -6.32 5.87
CA ASP A 166 -0.05 -7.42 5.78
C ASP A 166 1.32 -6.96 5.29
N LEU A 167 1.34 -5.89 4.49
CA LEU A 167 2.54 -5.30 3.91
C LEU A 167 2.63 -3.81 4.27
N ILE A 168 3.68 -3.44 4.96
CA ILE A 168 3.96 -2.06 5.35
C ILE A 168 5.08 -1.51 4.48
N GLY A 169 4.79 -0.47 3.70
CA GLY A 169 5.82 0.37 3.08
C GLY A 169 6.31 1.37 4.10
N LEU A 170 7.48 1.13 4.67
CA LEU A 170 8.04 1.94 5.74
C LEU A 170 9.01 2.97 5.18
N ALA A 171 8.65 4.24 5.22
CA ALA A 171 9.53 5.33 4.82
C ALA A 171 10.53 5.65 5.94
N ILE A 172 11.81 5.58 5.59
CA ILE A 172 12.95 5.82 6.51
C ILE A 172 14.07 6.57 5.78
N ASN A 173 14.89 7.29 6.52
CA ASN A 173 16.15 7.83 6.02
C ASN A 173 17.28 6.86 6.36
N VAL A 174 17.81 6.20 5.35
CA VAL A 174 18.89 5.20 5.51
C VAL A 174 20.23 5.90 5.63
N MET A 175 21.01 5.50 6.62
CA MET A 175 22.40 5.91 6.85
C MET A 175 23.32 4.70 6.73
N ASP A 176 24.48 4.92 6.13
CA ASP A 176 25.53 3.90 5.95
C ASP A 176 26.90 4.43 6.44
N PRO A 177 27.08 4.56 7.77
CA PRO A 177 28.30 5.12 8.34
C PRO A 177 29.56 4.27 8.09
N ASP A 178 29.39 2.97 7.86
CA ASP A 178 30.48 2.02 7.65
C ASP A 178 30.75 1.75 6.16
N ASN A 179 30.09 2.46 5.24
CA ASN A 179 30.23 2.32 3.78
C ASN A 179 30.06 0.86 3.30
N LEU A 180 29.03 0.21 3.79
CA LEU A 180 28.72 -1.20 3.48
C LEU A 180 27.91 -1.39 2.20
N LEU A 181 27.25 -0.33 1.72
CA LEU A 181 26.48 -0.35 0.47
C LEU A 181 27.43 -0.36 -0.75
N PRO A 182 27.01 -0.95 -1.88
CA PRO A 182 27.72 -0.81 -3.14
C PRO A 182 27.97 0.66 -3.51
N SER A 183 29.07 0.95 -4.17
CA SER A 183 29.51 2.32 -4.49
C SER A 183 28.55 3.11 -5.40
N ASP A 184 27.70 2.41 -6.14
CA ASP A 184 26.64 2.95 -7.00
C ASP A 184 25.32 3.18 -6.25
N VAL A 185 25.21 2.74 -4.99
CA VAL A 185 24.04 2.92 -4.13
C VAL A 185 24.29 4.02 -3.10
N LYS A 186 23.48 5.05 -3.12
CA LYS A 186 23.56 6.13 -2.13
C LYS A 186 22.55 5.91 -1.01
N PRO A 187 22.96 6.07 0.26
CA PRO A 187 22.02 6.12 1.38
C PRO A 187 21.10 7.33 1.26
N GLY A 188 19.96 7.32 1.94
CA GLY A 188 18.98 8.41 1.91
C GLY A 188 17.57 7.91 2.13
N VAL A 189 16.59 8.73 1.72
CA VAL A 189 15.18 8.38 1.89
C VAL A 189 14.83 7.15 1.04
N THR A 190 14.34 6.13 1.73
CA THR A 190 14.05 4.81 1.17
C THR A 190 12.73 4.29 1.73
N VAL A 191 12.11 3.35 1.02
CA VAL A 191 10.94 2.61 1.51
C VAL A 191 11.31 1.14 1.66
N ALA A 192 11.36 0.71 2.93
CA ALA A 192 11.50 -0.69 3.25
C ALA A 192 10.13 -1.39 3.17
N LEU A 193 10.09 -2.58 2.62
CA LEU A 193 8.89 -3.42 2.61
C LEU A 193 8.96 -4.36 3.80
N LEU A 194 8.03 -4.21 4.73
CA LEU A 194 7.95 -5.00 5.95
C LEU A 194 6.66 -5.83 5.92
N GLU A 195 6.79 -7.15 5.88
CA GLU A 195 5.66 -8.05 6.04
C GLU A 195 5.29 -8.19 7.52
N ARG A 196 3.98 -8.26 7.82
CA ARG A 196 3.50 -8.48 9.18
C ARG A 196 4.01 -9.85 9.69
N GLY A 197 4.50 -9.87 10.93
CA GLY A 197 5.08 -11.08 11.53
C GLY A 197 6.54 -11.35 11.14
N HIS A 198 7.17 -10.40 10.43
CA HIS A 198 8.63 -10.48 10.22
C HIS A 198 9.34 -10.56 11.59
N PRO A 199 10.21 -11.54 11.81
CA PRO A 199 10.97 -11.63 13.06
C PRO A 199 11.89 -10.41 13.22
N ASN A 200 11.93 -9.87 14.44
CA ASN A 200 12.79 -8.74 14.82
C ASN A 200 14.26 -9.17 14.90
#